data_7e83d0098fea57f69c8411fe62c73fdd
#
_entry.id   7e83d0098fea57f69c8411fe62c73fdd
#
_cell.length_a   1.000
_cell.length_b   1.000
_cell.length_c   1.000
_cell.angle_alpha   90.00
_cell.angle_beta   90.00
_cell.angle_gamma   90.00
#
_symmetry.space_group_name_H-M   'P 1'
#
loop_
_entity.id
_entity.type
_entity.pdbx_description
1 polymer ?
#
loop_
_entity_poly.entity_id
_entity_poly.type
_entity_poly.pdbx_seq_one_letter_code
_entity_poly.pdbx_strand_id
1 'polypeptide(L)'
;ILFLISLSSFASYLLIPMDESQKNHLKAYGVTYWCLERNVEVQWLLNYRGGSFMIKSAKPIQDEMLIRGVSYEIIPDAKSTAILSEISNPESNTDVVKLQKPPKMAVYSPTGKQPWDDAVTLVLTYAEIPYEVIYDREVIEGKLPLYDWLHLHHEDFTGQYGKFYASYKNAGWYKQQVKDNEEMATDLGFTKVSELKLGVAL
;
A
#
# COMPACT_ATOMS: atom_id res chain seq x y z
N ILE A 1 33.61 43.00 -20.25
CA ILE A 1 32.15 42.87 -20.03
C ILE A 1 31.87 41.40 -19.79
N LEU A 2 31.66 41.04 -18.53
CA LEU A 2 31.35 39.65 -18.12
C LEU A 2 29.83 39.49 -18.25
N PHE A 3 29.38 38.74 -19.25
CA PHE A 3 27.96 38.32 -19.35
C PHE A 3 27.69 37.24 -18.34
N LEU A 4 27.09 37.57 -17.23
CA LEU A 4 26.48 36.60 -16.29
C LEU A 4 25.21 36.03 -16.97
N ILE A 5 25.32 34.83 -17.55
CA ILE A 5 24.19 34.07 -18.01
C ILE A 5 23.52 33.53 -16.73
N SER A 6 22.44 34.18 -16.32
CA SER A 6 21.55 33.69 -15.28
C SER A 6 20.85 32.43 -15.81
N LEU A 7 21.33 31.23 -15.42
CA LEU A 7 20.61 29.99 -15.64
C LEU A 7 19.39 30.02 -14.71
N SER A 8 18.26 30.48 -15.22
CA SER A 8 16.99 30.37 -14.57
C SER A 8 16.66 28.86 -14.50
N SER A 9 16.91 28.23 -13.34
CA SER A 9 16.40 26.92 -13.06
C SER A 9 14.88 27.04 -12.95
N PHE A 10 14.16 26.75 -14.02
CA PHE A 10 12.72 26.63 -13.96
C PHE A 10 12.40 25.39 -13.13
N ALA A 11 11.79 25.59 -11.97
CA ALA A 11 11.22 24.49 -11.23
C ALA A 11 10.19 23.80 -12.13
N SER A 12 10.15 22.51 -12.09
CA SER A 12 9.23 21.69 -12.88
C SER A 12 8.68 20.56 -12.02
N TYR A 13 7.53 20.08 -12.40
CA TYR A 13 6.87 18.96 -11.76
C TYR A 13 6.73 17.79 -12.72
N LEU A 14 6.60 16.60 -12.18
CA LEU A 14 6.21 15.40 -12.87
C LEU A 14 4.74 15.16 -12.57
N LEU A 15 3.90 15.19 -13.59
CA LEU A 15 2.49 14.80 -13.50
C LEU A 15 2.38 13.34 -13.94
N ILE A 16 1.93 12.48 -13.07
CA ILE A 16 1.66 11.08 -13.32
C ILE A 16 0.15 10.95 -13.54
N PRO A 17 -0.34 10.87 -14.78
CA PRO A 17 -1.75 10.73 -15.05
C PRO A 17 -2.24 9.35 -14.57
N MET A 18 -3.50 9.28 -14.14
CA MET A 18 -4.16 8.03 -13.77
C MET A 18 -5.39 7.75 -14.63
N ASP A 19 -5.52 8.48 -15.74
CA ASP A 19 -6.48 8.23 -16.82
C ASP A 19 -5.96 7.15 -17.79
N GLU A 20 -6.64 6.95 -18.92
CA GLU A 20 -6.31 5.96 -19.94
C GLU A 20 -4.92 6.16 -20.59
N SER A 21 -4.30 7.33 -20.42
CA SER A 21 -2.93 7.57 -20.89
C SER A 21 -1.85 6.88 -20.04
N GLN A 22 -2.20 6.40 -18.84
CA GLN A 22 -1.28 5.64 -17.98
C GLN A 22 -1.12 4.21 -18.48
N LYS A 23 0.11 3.84 -18.78
CA LYS A 23 0.45 2.47 -19.22
C LYS A 23 0.38 1.45 -18.09
N ASN A 24 0.69 1.87 -16.86
CA ASN A 24 0.76 0.97 -15.71
C ASN A 24 0.34 1.68 -14.42
N HIS A 25 -0.95 1.65 -14.13
CA HIS A 25 -1.54 2.28 -12.94
C HIS A 25 -0.97 1.72 -11.64
N LEU A 26 -0.80 0.39 -11.53
CA LEU A 26 -0.31 -0.23 -10.31
C LEU A 26 1.14 0.19 -10.02
N LYS A 27 1.99 0.23 -11.04
CA LYS A 27 3.37 0.72 -10.88
C LYS A 27 3.42 2.23 -10.59
N ALA A 28 2.43 3.02 -11.03
CA ALA A 28 2.32 4.43 -10.68
C ALA A 28 2.11 4.63 -9.18
N TYR A 29 1.24 3.82 -8.53
CA TYR A 29 1.13 3.78 -7.08
C TYR A 29 2.45 3.37 -6.42
N GLY A 30 3.13 2.36 -6.97
CA GLY A 30 4.43 1.90 -6.47
C GLY A 30 5.52 2.98 -6.52
N VAL A 31 5.61 3.75 -7.61
CA VAL A 31 6.53 4.89 -7.70
C VAL A 31 6.18 5.98 -6.69
N THR A 32 4.88 6.26 -6.50
CA THR A 32 4.41 7.20 -5.49
C THR A 32 4.85 6.77 -4.09
N TYR A 33 4.64 5.52 -3.75
CA TYR A 33 5.10 4.93 -2.48
C TYR A 33 6.63 5.04 -2.32
N TRP A 34 7.38 4.69 -3.36
CA TRP A 34 8.84 4.79 -3.42
C TRP A 34 9.34 6.23 -3.18
N CYS A 35 8.63 7.24 -3.69
CA CYS A 35 8.92 8.65 -3.40
C CYS A 35 8.74 8.98 -1.91
N LEU A 36 7.63 8.52 -1.32
CA LEU A 36 7.33 8.76 0.09
C LEU A 36 8.36 8.11 1.03
N GLU A 37 8.86 6.90 0.72
CA GLU A 37 9.95 6.26 1.46
C GLU A 37 11.24 7.08 1.48
N ARG A 38 11.42 7.95 0.48
CA ARG A 38 12.58 8.85 0.35
C ARG A 38 12.31 10.27 0.82
N ASN A 39 11.23 10.46 1.58
CA ASN A 39 10.78 11.74 2.10
C ASN A 39 10.51 12.79 0.99
N VAL A 40 10.10 12.33 -0.18
CA VAL A 40 9.62 13.20 -1.25
C VAL A 40 8.12 13.37 -1.10
N GLU A 41 7.67 14.62 -0.88
CA GLU A 41 6.24 14.94 -0.83
C GLU A 41 5.60 14.67 -2.20
N VAL A 42 4.43 14.05 -2.17
CA VAL A 42 3.60 13.79 -3.34
C VAL A 42 2.26 14.48 -3.16
N GLN A 43 1.79 15.18 -4.17
CA GLN A 43 0.44 15.73 -4.21
C GLN A 43 -0.46 14.75 -4.96
N TRP A 44 -1.48 14.23 -4.29
CA TRP A 44 -2.51 13.42 -4.91
C TRP A 44 -3.66 14.32 -5.34
N LEU A 45 -3.88 14.41 -6.65
CA LEU A 45 -4.89 15.25 -7.27
C LEU A 45 -6.18 14.43 -7.46
N LEU A 46 -7.02 14.42 -6.43
CA LEU A 46 -8.25 13.62 -6.41
C LEU A 46 -9.20 14.02 -7.55
N ASN A 47 -9.68 13.04 -8.29
CA ASN A 47 -10.55 13.17 -9.44
C ASN A 47 -9.98 13.97 -10.63
N TYR A 48 -8.76 14.51 -10.55
CA TYR A 48 -8.11 15.12 -11.68
C TYR A 48 -7.42 14.04 -12.52
N ARG A 49 -7.86 13.86 -13.77
CA ARG A 49 -7.34 12.84 -14.69
C ARG A 49 -7.22 11.44 -14.06
N GLY A 50 -8.28 10.98 -13.40
CA GLY A 50 -8.34 9.68 -12.76
C GLY A 50 -7.68 9.61 -11.38
N GLY A 51 -7.34 10.74 -10.75
CA GLY A 51 -6.66 10.78 -9.45
C GLY A 51 -5.14 10.79 -9.60
N SER A 52 -4.64 11.68 -10.44
CA SER A 52 -3.21 11.84 -10.79
C SER A 52 -2.33 12.17 -9.60
N PHE A 53 -1.03 11.92 -9.74
CA PHE A 53 -0.02 12.37 -8.77
C PHE A 53 0.85 13.47 -9.37
N MET A 54 1.23 14.45 -8.56
CA MET A 54 2.15 15.51 -8.93
C MET A 54 3.31 15.57 -7.94
N ILE A 55 4.54 15.53 -8.47
CA ILE A 55 5.77 15.41 -7.69
C ILE A 55 6.77 16.44 -8.23
N LYS A 56 7.55 17.08 -7.34
CA LYS A 56 8.63 17.95 -7.79
C LYS A 56 9.62 17.16 -8.64
N SER A 57 9.96 17.69 -9.81
CA SER A 57 10.82 17.00 -10.77
C SER A 57 12.23 16.79 -10.23
N ALA A 58 12.69 15.55 -10.29
CA ALA A 58 14.06 15.17 -10.01
C ALA A 58 14.47 13.99 -10.90
N LYS A 59 15.72 14.00 -11.35
CA LYS A 59 16.24 12.95 -12.25
C LYS A 59 16.06 11.53 -11.72
N PRO A 60 16.35 11.22 -10.42
CA PRO A 60 16.14 9.87 -9.89
C PRO A 60 14.69 9.38 -9.99
N ILE A 61 13.70 10.29 -9.84
CA ILE A 61 12.28 9.94 -9.94
C ILE A 61 11.92 9.63 -11.39
N GLN A 62 12.41 10.42 -12.34
CA GLN A 62 12.20 10.16 -13.77
C GLN A 62 12.79 8.82 -14.18
N ASP A 63 14.00 8.49 -13.70
CA ASP A 63 14.65 7.21 -13.99
C ASP A 63 13.84 6.03 -13.43
N GLU A 64 13.32 6.16 -12.20
CA GLU A 64 12.47 5.13 -11.59
C GLU A 64 11.16 4.92 -12.36
N MET A 65 10.53 6.00 -12.83
CA MET A 65 9.35 5.91 -13.68
C MET A 65 9.63 5.19 -15.00
N LEU A 66 10.78 5.47 -15.63
CA LEU A 66 11.20 4.79 -16.85
C LEU A 66 11.47 3.31 -16.60
N ILE A 67 12.17 2.96 -15.52
CA ILE A 67 12.46 1.57 -15.14
C ILE A 67 11.16 0.77 -14.92
N ARG A 68 10.17 1.37 -14.27
CA ARG A 68 8.88 0.72 -13.96
C ARG A 68 7.85 0.84 -15.08
N GLY A 69 8.16 1.54 -16.18
CA GLY A 69 7.23 1.72 -17.30
C GLY A 69 6.03 2.62 -16.99
N VAL A 70 6.19 3.58 -16.07
CA VAL A 70 5.15 4.52 -15.67
C VAL A 70 5.16 5.74 -16.61
N SER A 71 3.99 6.09 -17.14
CA SER A 71 3.82 7.28 -17.96
C SER A 71 3.82 8.54 -17.07
N TYR A 72 4.52 9.60 -17.52
CA TYR A 72 4.53 10.89 -16.82
C TYR A 72 4.73 12.05 -17.80
N GLU A 73 4.35 13.23 -17.40
CA GLU A 73 4.55 14.49 -18.11
C GLU A 73 5.45 15.41 -17.28
N ILE A 74 6.44 16.04 -17.91
CA ILE A 74 7.21 17.12 -17.26
C ILE A 74 6.46 18.41 -17.52
N ILE A 75 5.99 19.05 -16.46
CA ILE A 75 5.21 20.29 -16.55
C ILE A 75 5.96 21.45 -15.86
N PRO A 76 5.95 22.68 -16.43
CA PRO A 76 6.53 23.84 -15.78
C PRO A 76 5.67 24.33 -14.60
N ASP A 77 6.27 25.09 -13.68
CA ASP A 77 5.59 25.67 -12.51
C ASP A 77 4.29 26.40 -12.85
N ALA A 78 4.27 27.16 -13.94
CA ALA A 78 3.06 27.86 -14.37
C ALA A 78 1.89 26.90 -14.65
N LYS A 79 2.17 25.74 -15.28
CA LYS A 79 1.15 24.72 -15.56
C LYS A 79 0.72 24.02 -14.27
N SER A 80 1.65 23.70 -13.35
CA SER A 80 1.31 23.09 -12.06
C SER A 80 0.42 24.02 -11.23
N THR A 81 0.74 25.33 -11.18
CA THR A 81 -0.08 26.31 -10.50
C THR A 81 -1.48 26.43 -11.11
N ALA A 82 -1.59 26.42 -12.44
CA ALA A 82 -2.88 26.44 -13.12
C ALA A 82 -3.74 25.21 -12.78
N ILE A 83 -3.15 24.01 -12.78
CA ILE A 83 -3.82 22.76 -12.38
C ILE A 83 -4.32 22.86 -10.92
N LEU A 84 -3.48 23.30 -10.00
CA LEU A 84 -3.86 23.43 -8.59
C LEU A 84 -4.98 24.47 -8.40
N SER A 85 -4.96 25.56 -9.16
CA SER A 85 -6.04 26.56 -9.14
C SER A 85 -7.36 26.02 -9.69
N GLU A 86 -7.31 25.21 -10.75
CA GLU A 86 -8.48 24.52 -11.30
C GLU A 86 -9.11 23.56 -10.27
N ILE A 87 -8.27 22.74 -9.63
CA ILE A 87 -8.69 21.78 -8.61
C ILE A 87 -9.30 22.47 -7.39
N SER A 88 -8.77 23.63 -7.00
CA SER A 88 -9.25 24.41 -5.86
C SER A 88 -10.61 25.08 -6.07
N ASN A 89 -11.21 24.96 -7.27
CA ASN A 89 -12.54 25.50 -7.51
C ASN A 89 -13.59 24.68 -6.72
N PRO A 90 -14.39 25.30 -5.82
CA PRO A 90 -15.38 24.58 -5.03
C PRO A 90 -16.45 23.84 -5.83
N GLU A 91 -16.65 24.21 -7.08
CA GLU A 91 -17.62 23.56 -7.98
C GLU A 91 -17.03 22.30 -8.66
N SER A 92 -15.72 22.16 -8.65
CA SER A 92 -15.06 20.97 -9.18
C SER A 92 -15.06 19.88 -8.09
N ASN A 93 -15.61 18.72 -8.33
CA ASN A 93 -15.52 17.59 -7.39
C ASN A 93 -14.08 17.01 -7.34
N THR A 94 -13.11 17.88 -7.08
CA THR A 94 -11.67 17.60 -7.06
C THR A 94 -11.05 18.16 -5.78
N ASP A 95 -9.93 17.60 -5.34
CA ASP A 95 -9.18 18.07 -4.16
C ASP A 95 -7.69 17.71 -4.28
N VAL A 96 -6.85 18.31 -3.46
CA VAL A 96 -5.41 18.03 -3.38
C VAL A 96 -5.07 17.50 -2.00
N VAL A 97 -4.60 16.26 -1.94
CA VAL A 97 -4.10 15.65 -0.70
C VAL A 97 -2.57 15.59 -0.75
N LYS A 98 -1.92 16.19 0.23
CA LYS A 98 -0.46 16.10 0.39
C LYS A 98 -0.10 14.82 1.12
N LEU A 99 0.58 13.93 0.44
CA LEU A 99 1.11 12.70 1.00
C LEU A 99 2.55 12.96 1.46
N GLN A 100 2.85 12.66 2.72
CA GLN A 100 4.13 12.99 3.35
C GLN A 100 4.95 11.78 3.79
N LYS A 101 4.28 10.66 4.08
CA LYS A 101 4.93 9.41 4.50
C LYS A 101 4.22 8.19 3.91
N PRO A 102 4.96 7.11 3.64
CA PRO A 102 4.35 5.85 3.24
C PRO A 102 3.66 5.19 4.45
N PRO A 103 2.48 4.56 4.28
CA PRO A 103 1.89 3.74 5.34
C PRO A 103 2.71 2.46 5.52
N LYS A 104 2.87 2.02 6.77
CA LYS A 104 3.36 0.68 7.07
C LYS A 104 2.20 -0.30 7.03
N MET A 105 2.27 -1.28 6.14
CA MET A 105 1.15 -2.17 5.84
C MET A 105 1.40 -3.58 6.34
N ALA A 106 0.36 -4.19 6.91
CA ALA A 106 0.32 -5.61 7.23
C ALA A 106 -0.81 -6.33 6.49
N VAL A 107 -0.56 -7.58 6.16
CA VAL A 107 -1.55 -8.51 5.63
C VAL A 107 -1.73 -9.63 6.64
N TYR A 108 -2.95 -9.82 7.13
CA TYR A 108 -3.27 -10.92 8.03
C TYR A 108 -3.56 -12.17 7.21
N SER A 109 -2.66 -13.15 7.27
CA SER A 109 -2.76 -14.39 6.51
C SER A 109 -2.06 -15.54 7.25
N PRO A 110 -2.63 -16.75 7.22
CA PRO A 110 -2.01 -17.94 7.81
C PRO A 110 -0.62 -18.22 7.25
N THR A 111 0.27 -18.67 8.12
CA THR A 111 1.63 -19.06 7.76
C THR A 111 1.60 -20.21 6.75
N GLY A 112 2.38 -20.10 5.69
CA GLY A 112 2.50 -21.17 4.68
C GLY A 112 1.45 -21.13 3.57
N LYS A 113 0.47 -20.22 3.61
CA LYS A 113 -0.36 -19.94 2.43
C LYS A 113 0.41 -19.13 1.41
N GLN A 114 0.20 -19.47 0.16
CA GLN A 114 0.87 -18.79 -0.94
C GLN A 114 0.26 -17.41 -1.16
N PRO A 115 1.06 -16.35 -1.33
CA PRO A 115 0.55 -14.98 -1.46
C PRO A 115 -0.32 -14.75 -2.71
N TRP A 116 -0.28 -15.65 -3.70
CA TRP A 116 -1.09 -15.52 -4.91
C TRP A 116 -2.58 -15.91 -4.76
N ASP A 117 -3.00 -16.37 -3.61
CA ASP A 117 -4.44 -16.56 -3.32
C ASP A 117 -5.14 -15.23 -3.02
N ASP A 118 -4.37 -14.15 -2.81
CA ASP A 118 -4.89 -12.84 -2.46
C ASP A 118 -4.54 -11.81 -3.53
N ALA A 119 -5.57 -11.23 -4.14
CA ALA A 119 -5.40 -10.18 -5.13
C ALA A 119 -4.67 -8.94 -4.57
N VAL A 120 -4.83 -8.62 -3.28
CA VAL A 120 -4.17 -7.48 -2.64
C VAL A 120 -2.67 -7.72 -2.51
N THR A 121 -2.24 -8.90 -2.05
CA THR A 121 -0.81 -9.24 -1.98
C THR A 121 -0.17 -9.29 -3.36
N LEU A 122 -0.88 -9.80 -4.37
CA LEU A 122 -0.42 -9.76 -5.77
C LEU A 122 -0.23 -8.33 -6.27
N VAL A 123 -1.19 -7.44 -6.00
CA VAL A 123 -1.12 -6.02 -6.38
C VAL A 123 0.03 -5.33 -5.69
N LEU A 124 0.19 -5.48 -4.37
CA LEU A 124 1.29 -4.89 -3.60
C LEU A 124 2.65 -5.38 -4.11
N THR A 125 2.79 -6.68 -4.33
CA THR A 125 4.01 -7.29 -4.87
C THR A 125 4.32 -6.76 -6.28
N TYR A 126 3.32 -6.74 -7.17
CA TYR A 126 3.48 -6.22 -8.53
C TYR A 126 3.85 -4.73 -8.53
N ALA A 127 3.20 -3.93 -7.69
CA ALA A 127 3.48 -2.51 -7.53
C ALA A 127 4.81 -2.22 -6.83
N GLU A 128 5.48 -3.25 -6.27
CA GLU A 128 6.69 -3.13 -5.45
C GLU A 128 6.47 -2.24 -4.21
N ILE A 129 5.31 -2.44 -3.58
CA ILE A 129 4.95 -1.80 -2.33
C ILE A 129 5.16 -2.82 -1.20
N PRO A 130 6.06 -2.55 -0.23
CA PRO A 130 6.37 -3.47 0.84
C PRO A 130 5.18 -3.66 1.79
N TYR A 131 5.01 -4.88 2.26
CA TYR A 131 4.05 -5.24 3.31
C TYR A 131 4.63 -6.36 4.18
N GLU A 132 4.14 -6.49 5.40
CA GLU A 132 4.50 -7.59 6.30
C GLU A 132 3.31 -8.55 6.44
N VAL A 133 3.59 -9.85 6.40
CA VAL A 133 2.57 -10.86 6.71
C VAL A 133 2.58 -11.09 8.20
N ILE A 134 1.41 -10.95 8.82
CA ILE A 134 1.20 -11.25 10.24
C ILE A 134 0.05 -12.24 10.37
N TYR A 135 0.02 -12.97 11.48
CA TYR A 135 -1.06 -13.89 11.79
C TYR A 135 -1.35 -13.87 13.30
N ASP A 136 -2.06 -14.86 13.81
CA ASP A 136 -2.51 -14.95 15.19
C ASP A 136 -1.42 -14.64 16.23
N ARG A 137 -0.22 -15.18 16.04
CA ARG A 137 0.91 -14.97 16.98
C ARG A 137 1.25 -13.49 17.09
N GLU A 138 1.44 -12.80 15.99
CA GLU A 138 1.81 -11.39 15.97
C GLU A 138 0.70 -10.50 16.57
N VAL A 139 -0.56 -10.87 16.34
CA VAL A 139 -1.71 -10.17 16.93
C VAL A 139 -1.74 -10.34 18.45
N ILE A 140 -1.57 -11.58 18.95
CA ILE A 140 -1.57 -11.89 20.38
C ILE A 140 -0.36 -11.24 21.08
N GLU A 141 0.79 -11.16 20.42
CA GLU A 141 1.99 -10.46 20.88
C GLU A 141 1.82 -8.91 20.86
N GLY A 142 0.69 -8.39 20.38
CA GLY A 142 0.38 -6.96 20.39
C GLY A 142 1.10 -6.16 19.31
N LYS A 143 1.45 -6.75 18.16
CA LYS A 143 2.17 -6.06 17.09
C LYS A 143 1.30 -5.16 16.20
N LEU A 144 -0.05 -5.24 16.29
CA LEU A 144 -0.95 -4.44 15.44
C LEU A 144 -0.67 -2.93 15.46
N PRO A 145 -0.36 -2.29 16.60
CA PRO A 145 -0.06 -0.85 16.63
C PRO A 145 1.20 -0.43 15.86
N LEU A 146 2.00 -1.37 15.35
CA LEU A 146 3.19 -1.09 14.53
C LEU A 146 2.84 -0.75 13.08
N TYR A 147 1.58 -0.95 12.67
CA TYR A 147 1.13 -0.78 11.29
C TYR A 147 0.11 0.34 11.17
N ASP A 148 0.13 1.04 10.04
CA ASP A 148 -0.84 2.08 9.70
C ASP A 148 -2.08 1.50 8.98
N TRP A 149 -1.92 0.33 8.34
CA TRP A 149 -2.98 -0.36 7.60
C TRP A 149 -2.87 -1.88 7.75
N LEU A 150 -4.00 -2.52 8.04
CA LEU A 150 -4.15 -3.97 8.09
C LEU A 150 -5.11 -4.44 7.00
N HIS A 151 -4.64 -5.32 6.12
CA HIS A 151 -5.49 -6.05 5.18
C HIS A 151 -5.85 -7.42 5.76
N LEU A 152 -7.15 -7.71 5.82
CA LEU A 152 -7.70 -8.98 6.31
C LEU A 152 -8.00 -9.88 5.10
N HIS A 153 -7.17 -10.90 4.90
CA HIS A 153 -7.26 -11.81 3.77
C HIS A 153 -8.32 -12.89 4.02
N HIS A 154 -9.47 -12.80 3.35
CA HIS A 154 -10.54 -13.83 3.32
C HIS A 154 -10.93 -14.44 4.68
N GLU A 155 -10.57 -13.80 5.78
CA GLU A 155 -10.88 -14.32 7.11
C GLU A 155 -12.33 -14.04 7.49
N ASP A 156 -13.02 -15.06 7.98
CA ASP A 156 -14.40 -14.92 8.44
C ASP A 156 -14.44 -14.49 9.90
N PHE A 157 -14.51 -13.20 10.14
CA PHE A 157 -14.66 -12.62 11.48
C PHE A 157 -16.08 -12.73 12.04
N THR A 158 -17.01 -13.37 11.30
CA THR A 158 -18.41 -13.54 11.74
C THR A 158 -18.64 -14.71 12.70
N GLY A 159 -17.59 -15.50 12.97
CA GLY A 159 -17.66 -16.69 13.83
C GLY A 159 -18.32 -17.90 13.18
N GLN A 160 -18.55 -17.88 11.86
CA GLN A 160 -19.09 -19.04 11.14
C GLN A 160 -18.07 -20.14 10.86
N TYR A 161 -16.81 -19.88 11.08
CA TYR A 161 -15.69 -20.80 10.90
C TYR A 161 -15.91 -22.16 11.58
N GLY A 162 -16.50 -22.18 12.74
CA GLY A 162 -16.77 -23.44 13.46
C GLY A 162 -17.64 -24.41 12.67
N LYS A 163 -18.55 -23.93 11.83
CA LYS A 163 -19.38 -24.78 10.97
C LYS A 163 -18.60 -25.33 9.78
N PHE A 164 -17.72 -24.53 9.23
CA PHE A 164 -16.86 -24.91 8.10
C PHE A 164 -15.84 -25.95 8.53
N TYR A 165 -15.15 -25.72 9.63
CA TYR A 165 -14.12 -26.64 10.16
C TYR A 165 -14.67 -28.00 10.61
N ALA A 166 -15.91 -28.09 11.07
CA ALA A 166 -16.53 -29.36 11.41
C ALA A 166 -16.54 -30.35 10.23
N SER A 167 -16.66 -29.86 9.00
CA SER A 167 -16.63 -30.63 7.75
C SER A 167 -15.21 -31.08 7.39
N TYR A 168 -14.17 -30.40 7.86
CA TYR A 168 -12.77 -30.65 7.49
C TYR A 168 -11.90 -31.25 8.60
N LYS A 169 -12.50 -31.66 9.73
CA LYS A 169 -11.77 -32.21 10.90
C LYS A 169 -10.81 -33.36 10.60
N ASN A 170 -11.03 -34.08 9.50
CA ASN A 170 -10.17 -35.18 9.08
C ASN A 170 -9.13 -34.79 8.03
N ALA A 171 -9.19 -33.55 7.48
CA ALA A 171 -8.25 -33.06 6.49
C ALA A 171 -6.84 -32.89 7.10
N GLY A 172 -5.81 -33.22 6.33
CA GLY A 172 -4.42 -33.12 6.79
C GLY A 172 -4.04 -31.70 7.20
N TRP A 173 -4.43 -30.69 6.40
CA TRP A 173 -4.17 -29.29 6.70
C TRP A 173 -4.83 -28.81 8.02
N TYR A 174 -6.05 -29.28 8.30
CA TYR A 174 -6.73 -28.94 9.55
C TYR A 174 -6.03 -29.54 10.77
N LYS A 175 -5.62 -30.82 10.70
CA LYS A 175 -4.85 -31.46 11.76
C LYS A 175 -3.52 -30.75 12.02
N GLN A 176 -2.86 -30.28 10.96
CA GLN A 176 -1.63 -29.52 11.11
C GLN A 176 -1.90 -28.18 11.80
N GLN A 177 -2.95 -27.47 11.39
CA GLN A 177 -3.33 -26.20 12.03
C GLN A 177 -3.68 -26.35 13.51
N VAL A 178 -4.37 -27.45 13.89
CA VAL A 178 -4.63 -27.75 15.30
C VAL A 178 -3.32 -27.90 16.07
N LYS A 179 -2.37 -28.66 15.52
CA LYS A 179 -1.05 -28.86 16.12
C LYS A 179 -0.28 -27.54 16.26
N ASP A 180 -0.26 -26.73 15.20
CA ASP A 180 0.43 -25.43 15.20
C ASP A 180 -0.17 -24.50 16.27
N ASN A 181 -1.50 -24.52 16.44
CA ASN A 181 -2.18 -23.75 17.48
C ASN A 181 -1.88 -24.26 18.89
N GLU A 182 -1.75 -25.58 19.09
CA GLU A 182 -1.35 -26.18 20.38
C GLU A 182 0.10 -25.80 20.73
N GLU A 183 1.02 -25.83 19.76
CA GLU A 183 2.40 -25.39 19.92
C GLU A 183 2.44 -23.88 20.25
N MET A 184 1.71 -23.06 19.51
CA MET A 184 1.64 -21.60 19.77
C MET A 184 1.09 -21.30 21.15
N ALA A 185 0.03 -22.00 21.61
CA ALA A 185 -0.52 -21.82 22.94
C ALA A 185 0.53 -22.10 24.01
N THR A 186 1.26 -23.21 23.85
CA THR A 186 2.33 -23.61 24.76
C THR A 186 3.46 -22.58 24.82
N ASP A 187 3.93 -22.10 23.66
CA ASP A 187 4.99 -21.11 23.55
C ASP A 187 4.62 -19.76 24.20
N LEU A 188 3.35 -19.37 24.10
CA LEU A 188 2.82 -18.15 24.68
C LEU A 188 2.37 -18.29 26.14
N GLY A 189 2.55 -19.47 26.75
CA GLY A 189 2.25 -19.74 28.16
C GLY A 189 0.76 -19.98 28.46
N PHE A 190 -0.06 -20.29 27.45
CA PHE A 190 -1.46 -20.68 27.64
C PHE A 190 -1.59 -22.19 27.89
N THR A 191 -2.60 -22.60 28.65
CA THR A 191 -2.86 -24.01 28.94
C THR A 191 -3.74 -24.68 27.89
N LYS A 192 -4.52 -23.90 27.14
CA LYS A 192 -5.46 -24.38 26.11
C LYS A 192 -5.48 -23.42 24.90
N VAL A 193 -5.64 -24.00 23.73
CA VAL A 193 -5.81 -23.22 22.46
C VAL A 193 -6.98 -22.23 22.54
N SER A 194 -8.06 -22.56 23.23
CA SER A 194 -9.22 -21.69 23.42
C SER A 194 -8.92 -20.39 24.16
N GLU A 195 -7.81 -20.32 24.90
CA GLU A 195 -7.36 -19.12 25.61
C GLU A 195 -6.67 -18.12 24.71
N LEU A 196 -6.19 -18.56 23.53
CA LEU A 196 -5.60 -17.68 22.50
C LEU A 196 -6.60 -16.69 21.92
N LYS A 197 -7.91 -16.98 22.01
CA LYS A 197 -8.99 -16.15 21.45
C LYS A 197 -8.78 -15.81 19.98
N LEU A 198 -8.32 -16.79 19.20
CA LEU A 198 -8.05 -16.64 17.77
C LEU A 198 -9.26 -16.06 17.03
N GLY A 199 -9.05 -15.09 16.15
CA GLY A 199 -10.11 -14.40 15.42
C GLY A 199 -10.92 -13.37 16.24
N VAL A 200 -10.69 -13.26 17.55
CA VAL A 200 -11.33 -12.26 18.44
C VAL A 200 -10.33 -11.19 18.90
N ALA A 201 -9.04 -11.47 18.75
CA ALA A 201 -7.98 -10.56 19.17
C ALA A 201 -7.76 -9.36 18.21
N LEU A 202 -8.35 -9.41 17.00
CA LEU A 202 -8.39 -8.31 16.03
C LEU A 202 -9.54 -7.37 16.41
#